data_7c12835d12411e3c4cefd5dce558849e
#
_entry.id   7c12835d12411e3c4cefd5dce558849e
#
_cell.length_a   1.000
_cell.length_b   1.000
_cell.length_c   1.000
_cell.angle_alpha   90.00
_cell.angle_beta   90.00
_cell.angle_gamma   90.00
#
_symmetry.space_group_name_H-M   'P 1'
#
loop_
_entity.id
_entity.type
_entity.pdbx_description
1 polymer ?
#
loop_
_entity_poly.entity_id
_entity_poly.type
_entity_poly.pdbx_seq_one_letter_code
_entity_poly.pdbx_strand_id
1 'polypeptide(L)'
;MSEPTPAPRRLTLIAAFAALYIIWGSTYLGIRFAIESIPPLLMAGVRFFIAGVIMYAIALWQGAPKSSFAEWRAALIVGACLLFCGNGGVTIAEQWVPSGLASLLVATVPIYIALLAWITRAAPRPRPLVLLGLAAGFIGVGILVGPALSAPPVGGSQHAGLGMLILLLGSLLWSIGSLYSRRARNNASPFLSSAQTMLCGGGLMIIAGLAHGEARSFDFSQVTALSLGAFTYLVLIGAVVGYTAYIWLLRHCDPSKVATYAYVNPVVAVLLGALFAGETSTFRTAVAAAIIVGSVAVVITAQQAREKIPLLSRPQLHNGSETS
;
A
#
# COMPACT_ATOMS: atom_id res chain seq x y z
N MET A 1 14.86 -30.30 -15.07
CA MET A 1 14.58 -30.36 -13.61
C MET A 1 15.41 -29.25 -12.99
N SER A 2 14.79 -28.14 -12.61
CA SER A 2 15.48 -27.03 -11.92
C SER A 2 15.75 -27.45 -10.48
N GLU A 3 17.01 -27.38 -10.05
CA GLU A 3 17.37 -27.59 -8.66
C GLU A 3 16.50 -26.75 -7.73
N PRO A 4 16.04 -27.30 -6.59
CA PRO A 4 15.28 -26.54 -5.62
C PRO A 4 16.17 -25.41 -5.09
N THR A 5 15.74 -24.17 -5.28
CA THR A 5 16.41 -22.99 -4.73
C THR A 5 16.60 -23.19 -3.21
N PRO A 6 17.81 -23.08 -2.67
CA PRO A 6 18.05 -23.29 -1.24
C PRO A 6 17.21 -22.33 -0.41
N ALA A 7 16.63 -22.83 0.69
CA ALA A 7 15.82 -22.01 1.59
C ALA A 7 16.61 -20.78 2.06
N PRO A 8 16.02 -19.58 2.02
CA PRO A 8 16.74 -18.36 2.39
C PRO A 8 17.20 -18.41 3.85
N ARG A 9 18.40 -17.87 4.12
CA ARG A 9 18.94 -17.79 5.48
C ARG A 9 17.98 -16.97 6.35
N ARG A 10 17.76 -17.39 7.59
CA ARG A 10 16.88 -16.71 8.57
C ARG A 10 17.22 -15.21 8.71
N LEU A 11 18.49 -14.86 8.68
CA LEU A 11 18.95 -13.48 8.75
C LEU A 11 18.48 -12.65 7.54
N THR A 12 18.52 -13.21 6.33
CA THR A 12 18.04 -12.55 5.11
C THR A 12 16.54 -12.28 5.17
N LEU A 13 15.75 -13.22 5.71
CA LEU A 13 14.32 -13.02 5.92
C LEU A 13 14.05 -11.89 6.91
N ILE A 14 14.72 -11.88 8.05
CA ILE A 14 14.58 -10.83 9.07
C ILE A 14 14.96 -9.47 8.46
N ALA A 15 16.06 -9.39 7.73
CA ALA A 15 16.50 -8.15 7.10
C ALA A 15 15.49 -7.65 6.05
N ALA A 16 14.90 -8.54 5.24
CA ALA A 16 13.90 -8.18 4.24
C ALA A 16 12.59 -7.68 4.87
N PHE A 17 12.12 -8.32 5.95
CA PHE A 17 10.95 -7.82 6.70
C PHE A 17 11.23 -6.49 7.37
N ALA A 18 12.38 -6.35 8.05
CA ALA A 18 12.78 -5.09 8.68
C ALA A 18 12.87 -3.96 7.63
N ALA A 19 13.50 -4.24 6.49
CA ALA A 19 13.56 -3.30 5.37
C ALA A 19 12.15 -2.88 4.91
N LEU A 20 11.25 -3.84 4.68
CA LEU A 20 9.88 -3.53 4.26
C LEU A 20 9.14 -2.65 5.28
N TYR A 21 9.22 -2.99 6.56
CA TYR A 21 8.52 -2.26 7.63
C TYR A 21 9.06 -0.85 7.82
N ILE A 22 10.38 -0.71 7.88
CA ILE A 22 11.02 0.59 8.10
C ILE A 22 10.88 1.46 6.85
N ILE A 23 11.17 0.92 5.67
CA ILE A 23 11.14 1.68 4.42
C ILE A 23 9.72 2.16 4.14
N TRP A 24 8.73 1.28 4.10
CA TRP A 24 7.37 1.70 3.76
C TRP A 24 6.70 2.51 4.87
N GLY A 25 7.02 2.23 6.15
CA GLY A 25 6.56 3.06 7.25
C GLY A 25 7.11 4.48 7.22
N SER A 26 8.36 4.66 6.80
CA SER A 26 9.00 5.98 6.69
C SER A 26 8.64 6.75 5.40
N THR A 27 8.01 6.09 4.40
CA THR A 27 7.62 6.80 3.17
C THR A 27 6.60 7.92 3.42
N TYR A 28 5.75 7.81 4.42
CA TYR A 28 4.82 8.88 4.81
C TYR A 28 5.57 10.14 5.23
N LEU A 29 6.54 10.02 6.13
CA LEU A 29 7.40 11.15 6.50
C LEU A 29 8.21 11.67 5.31
N GLY A 30 8.72 10.76 4.47
CA GLY A 30 9.42 11.12 3.24
C GLY A 30 8.55 11.93 2.27
N ILE A 31 7.27 11.57 2.09
CA ILE A 31 6.31 12.32 1.29
C ILE A 31 6.10 13.70 1.90
N ARG A 32 5.87 13.78 3.22
CA ARG A 32 5.68 15.03 3.95
C ARG A 32 6.81 16.03 3.68
N PHE A 33 8.06 15.58 3.77
CA PHE A 33 9.23 16.45 3.50
C PHE A 33 9.41 16.75 2.02
N ALA A 34 9.11 15.82 1.12
CA ALA A 34 9.26 16.05 -0.31
C ALA A 34 8.29 17.13 -0.82
N ILE A 35 7.03 17.11 -0.34
CA ILE A 35 5.99 18.05 -0.78
C ILE A 35 6.10 19.46 -0.16
N GLU A 36 7.06 19.70 0.74
CA GLU A 36 7.29 21.04 1.28
C GLU A 36 7.70 22.04 0.19
N SER A 37 8.43 21.57 -0.84
CA SER A 37 8.88 22.44 -1.94
C SER A 37 8.69 21.82 -3.33
N ILE A 38 8.21 20.59 -3.45
CA ILE A 38 7.92 19.94 -4.73
C ILE A 38 6.41 19.70 -4.84
N PRO A 39 5.78 20.10 -5.96
CA PRO A 39 4.33 19.90 -6.15
C PRO A 39 3.94 18.44 -6.00
N PRO A 40 2.82 18.15 -5.29
CA PRO A 40 2.55 16.80 -4.79
C PRO A 40 2.34 15.75 -5.87
N LEU A 41 1.53 16.02 -6.90
CA LEU A 41 1.28 15.06 -7.97
C LEU A 41 2.49 14.85 -8.88
N LEU A 42 3.22 15.93 -9.18
CA LEU A 42 4.47 15.84 -9.95
C LEU A 42 5.53 15.08 -9.16
N MET A 43 5.68 15.35 -7.86
CA MET A 43 6.60 14.62 -6.99
C MET A 43 6.29 13.11 -7.00
N ALA A 44 5.04 12.74 -6.72
CA ALA A 44 4.64 11.34 -6.68
C ALA A 44 4.72 10.67 -8.07
N GLY A 45 4.31 11.37 -9.11
CA GLY A 45 4.33 10.87 -10.49
C GLY A 45 5.74 10.61 -10.98
N VAL A 46 6.63 11.59 -10.88
CA VAL A 46 8.03 11.47 -11.32
C VAL A 46 8.77 10.40 -10.50
N ARG A 47 8.53 10.33 -9.19
CA ARG A 47 9.08 9.30 -8.31
C ARG A 47 8.78 7.88 -8.82
N PHE A 48 7.50 7.56 -9.03
CA PHE A 48 7.11 6.24 -9.49
C PHE A 48 7.49 5.98 -10.94
N PHE A 49 7.46 7.00 -11.79
CA PHE A 49 7.87 6.85 -13.18
C PHE A 49 9.36 6.50 -13.30
N ILE A 50 10.24 7.22 -12.58
CA ILE A 50 11.69 6.91 -12.53
C ILE A 50 11.91 5.51 -11.96
N ALA A 51 11.29 5.17 -10.84
CA ALA A 51 11.41 3.83 -10.25
C ALA A 51 10.91 2.74 -11.22
N GLY A 52 9.81 3.00 -11.92
CA GLY A 52 9.27 2.12 -12.94
C GLY A 52 10.22 1.92 -14.12
N VAL A 53 10.87 3.00 -14.62
CA VAL A 53 11.88 2.91 -15.67
C VAL A 53 13.07 2.06 -15.21
N ILE A 54 13.60 2.31 -14.01
CA ILE A 54 14.72 1.54 -13.46
C ILE A 54 14.36 0.06 -13.35
N MET A 55 13.22 -0.26 -12.75
CA MET A 55 12.79 -1.65 -12.56
C MET A 55 12.47 -2.33 -13.90
N TYR A 56 11.89 -1.62 -14.85
CA TYR A 56 11.58 -2.14 -16.19
C TYR A 56 12.87 -2.44 -16.96
N ALA A 57 13.85 -1.53 -16.92
CA ALA A 57 15.16 -1.73 -17.54
C ALA A 57 15.89 -2.94 -16.95
N ILE A 58 15.87 -3.10 -15.61
CA ILE A 58 16.43 -4.27 -14.93
C ILE A 58 15.71 -5.55 -15.37
N ALA A 59 14.38 -5.54 -15.47
CA ALA A 59 13.61 -6.69 -15.92
C ALA A 59 14.00 -7.13 -17.35
N LEU A 60 14.12 -6.16 -18.27
CA LEU A 60 14.55 -6.43 -19.65
C LEU A 60 15.99 -6.97 -19.70
N TRP A 61 16.90 -6.39 -18.92
CA TRP A 61 18.27 -6.88 -18.83
C TRP A 61 18.36 -8.32 -18.29
N GLN A 62 17.44 -8.69 -17.40
CA GLN A 62 17.30 -10.07 -16.90
C GLN A 62 16.60 -11.02 -17.90
N GLY A 63 16.29 -10.56 -19.11
CA GLY A 63 15.66 -11.38 -20.16
C GLY A 63 14.14 -11.52 -20.00
N ALA A 64 13.47 -10.59 -19.35
CA ALA A 64 12.01 -10.62 -19.27
C ALA A 64 11.38 -10.58 -20.67
N PRO A 65 10.32 -11.37 -20.94
CA PRO A 65 9.65 -11.38 -22.23
C PRO A 65 8.97 -10.04 -22.51
N LYS A 66 8.75 -9.73 -23.80
CA LYS A 66 7.98 -8.56 -24.21
C LYS A 66 6.57 -8.65 -23.66
N SER A 67 6.12 -7.57 -23.06
CA SER A 67 4.79 -7.50 -22.45
C SER A 67 3.70 -7.37 -23.49
N SER A 68 2.61 -8.09 -23.31
CA SER A 68 1.41 -8.03 -24.14
C SER A 68 0.58 -6.78 -23.85
N PHE A 69 -0.30 -6.40 -24.79
CA PHE A 69 -1.26 -5.32 -24.57
C PHE A 69 -2.19 -5.57 -23.37
N ALA A 70 -2.55 -6.84 -23.13
CA ALA A 70 -3.39 -7.21 -21.98
C ALA A 70 -2.68 -6.94 -20.64
N GLU A 71 -1.36 -7.18 -20.57
CA GLU A 71 -0.54 -6.88 -19.38
C GLU A 71 -0.43 -5.37 -19.13
N TRP A 72 -0.19 -4.57 -20.18
CA TRP A 72 -0.19 -3.12 -20.06
C TRP A 72 -1.54 -2.55 -19.66
N ARG A 73 -2.66 -3.08 -20.19
CA ARG A 73 -4.00 -2.70 -19.78
C ARG A 73 -4.25 -3.02 -18.30
N ALA A 74 -3.83 -4.21 -17.85
CA ALA A 74 -3.93 -4.59 -16.44
C ALA A 74 -3.07 -3.67 -15.57
N ALA A 75 -1.84 -3.37 -15.98
CA ALA A 75 -0.94 -2.46 -15.28
C ALA A 75 -1.51 -1.04 -15.20
N LEU A 76 -2.19 -0.55 -16.24
CA LEU A 76 -2.84 0.75 -16.25
C LEU A 76 -3.97 0.81 -15.21
N ILE A 77 -4.85 -0.20 -15.18
CA ILE A 77 -5.95 -0.26 -14.19
C ILE A 77 -5.40 -0.36 -12.77
N VAL A 78 -4.43 -1.25 -12.55
CA VAL A 78 -3.80 -1.41 -11.23
C VAL A 78 -3.05 -0.13 -10.83
N GLY A 79 -2.30 0.47 -11.75
CA GLY A 79 -1.57 1.73 -11.53
C GLY A 79 -2.51 2.90 -11.23
N ALA A 80 -3.64 2.99 -11.92
CA ALA A 80 -4.67 3.99 -11.64
C ALA A 80 -5.25 3.81 -10.22
N CYS A 81 -5.60 2.59 -9.84
CA CYS A 81 -6.19 2.33 -8.53
C CYS A 81 -5.18 2.44 -7.37
N LEU A 82 -4.02 1.80 -7.48
CA LEU A 82 -3.04 1.73 -6.38
C LEU A 82 -2.20 3.00 -6.28
N LEU A 83 -1.65 3.44 -7.41
CA LEU A 83 -0.67 4.52 -7.37
C LEU A 83 -1.32 5.88 -7.59
N PHE A 84 -2.09 6.07 -8.65
CA PHE A 84 -2.70 7.37 -8.90
C PHE A 84 -3.74 7.74 -7.84
N CYS A 85 -4.73 6.90 -7.59
CA CYS A 85 -5.75 7.18 -6.57
C CYS A 85 -5.25 6.93 -5.15
N GLY A 86 -4.55 5.81 -4.91
CA GLY A 86 -4.06 5.44 -3.59
C GLY A 86 -2.89 6.32 -3.14
N ASN A 87 -1.73 6.18 -3.77
CA ASN A 87 -0.52 6.94 -3.39
C ASN A 87 -0.61 8.43 -3.71
N GLY A 88 -1.16 8.79 -4.87
CA GLY A 88 -1.44 10.19 -5.23
C GLY A 88 -2.41 10.83 -4.23
N GLY A 89 -3.44 10.09 -3.81
CA GLY A 89 -4.34 10.53 -2.74
C GLY A 89 -3.63 10.77 -1.42
N VAL A 90 -2.71 9.87 -1.02
CA VAL A 90 -1.86 10.08 0.18
C VAL A 90 -1.04 11.37 0.03
N THR A 91 -0.37 11.54 -1.10
CA THR A 91 0.50 12.70 -1.34
C THR A 91 -0.27 14.03 -1.32
N ILE A 92 -1.49 14.06 -1.87
CA ILE A 92 -2.37 15.23 -1.80
C ILE A 92 -2.83 15.47 -0.37
N ALA A 93 -3.27 14.42 0.34
CA ALA A 93 -3.83 14.55 1.69
C ALA A 93 -2.79 15.00 2.71
N GLU A 94 -1.53 14.61 2.56
CA GLU A 94 -0.44 15.00 3.49
C GLU A 94 -0.09 16.49 3.45
N GLN A 95 -0.65 17.26 2.51
CA GLN A 95 -0.62 18.72 2.59
C GLN A 95 -1.41 19.25 3.81
N TRP A 96 -2.42 18.50 4.29
CA TRP A 96 -3.35 18.93 5.34
C TRP A 96 -3.46 17.94 6.50
N VAL A 97 -2.98 16.72 6.32
CA VAL A 97 -3.10 15.62 7.29
C VAL A 97 -1.69 15.18 7.70
N PRO A 98 -1.38 15.10 8.99
CA PRO A 98 -0.10 14.58 9.48
C PRO A 98 0.22 13.19 8.95
N SER A 99 1.49 12.91 8.69
CA SER A 99 1.96 11.66 8.09
C SER A 99 1.57 10.42 8.92
N GLY A 100 1.68 10.53 10.24
CA GLY A 100 1.24 9.46 11.15
C GLY A 100 -0.26 9.18 11.05
N LEU A 101 -1.09 10.22 10.92
CA LEU A 101 -2.55 10.08 10.76
C LEU A 101 -2.90 9.51 9.38
N ALA A 102 -2.22 9.95 8.32
CA ALA A 102 -2.40 9.42 6.98
C ALA A 102 -2.12 7.91 6.94
N SER A 103 -1.02 7.46 7.56
CA SER A 103 -0.66 6.04 7.63
C SER A 103 -1.70 5.19 8.38
N LEU A 104 -2.31 5.72 9.45
CA LEU A 104 -3.38 5.03 10.20
C LEU A 104 -4.64 4.85 9.34
N LEU A 105 -5.02 5.86 8.55
CA LEU A 105 -6.16 5.75 7.65
C LEU A 105 -5.90 4.77 6.50
N VAL A 106 -4.68 4.75 5.96
CA VAL A 106 -4.28 3.77 4.92
C VAL A 106 -4.23 2.34 5.49
N ALA A 107 -3.97 2.16 6.79
CA ALA A 107 -4.03 0.84 7.43
C ALA A 107 -5.41 0.17 7.36
N THR A 108 -6.47 0.87 6.95
CA THR A 108 -7.79 0.29 6.67
C THR A 108 -7.83 -0.58 5.40
N VAL A 109 -6.82 -0.56 4.54
CA VAL A 109 -6.76 -1.36 3.30
C VAL A 109 -7.08 -2.85 3.52
N PRO A 110 -6.50 -3.58 4.48
CA PRO A 110 -6.85 -4.97 4.74
C PRO A 110 -8.33 -5.17 5.12
N ILE A 111 -8.92 -4.19 5.81
CA ILE A 111 -10.34 -4.18 6.18
C ILE A 111 -11.20 -4.12 4.91
N TYR A 112 -10.90 -3.17 4.00
CA TYR A 112 -11.59 -3.06 2.71
C TYR A 112 -11.39 -4.30 1.84
N ILE A 113 -10.18 -4.86 1.79
CA ILE A 113 -9.92 -6.10 1.02
C ILE A 113 -10.79 -7.24 1.53
N ALA A 114 -10.88 -7.44 2.86
CA ALA A 114 -11.69 -8.49 3.46
C ALA A 114 -13.18 -8.29 3.16
N LEU A 115 -13.68 -7.08 3.28
CA LEU A 115 -15.07 -6.71 3.03
C LEU A 115 -15.43 -6.88 1.54
N LEU A 116 -14.62 -6.34 0.64
CA LEU A 116 -14.83 -6.45 -0.80
C LEU A 116 -14.74 -7.88 -1.31
N ALA A 117 -13.79 -8.68 -0.80
CA ALA A 117 -13.67 -10.09 -1.15
C ALA A 117 -14.92 -10.88 -0.75
N TRP A 118 -15.55 -10.53 0.38
CA TRP A 118 -16.82 -11.12 0.80
C TRP A 118 -17.99 -10.66 -0.08
N ILE A 119 -18.18 -9.35 -0.26
CA ILE A 119 -19.28 -8.79 -1.06
C ILE A 119 -19.22 -9.30 -2.50
N THR A 120 -18.05 -9.36 -3.10
CA THR A 120 -17.85 -9.86 -4.49
C THR A 120 -17.83 -11.39 -4.59
N ARG A 121 -18.11 -12.11 -3.49
CA ARG A 121 -18.07 -13.58 -3.41
C ARG A 121 -16.70 -14.16 -3.85
N ALA A 122 -15.64 -13.37 -3.84
CA ALA A 122 -14.27 -13.82 -4.08
C ALA A 122 -13.71 -14.63 -2.90
N ALA A 123 -14.29 -14.43 -1.71
CA ALA A 123 -14.02 -15.22 -0.51
C ALA A 123 -15.35 -15.60 0.17
N PRO A 124 -15.42 -16.74 0.87
CA PRO A 124 -16.60 -17.12 1.64
C PRO A 124 -16.80 -16.17 2.82
N ARG A 125 -18.02 -16.22 3.42
CA ARG A 125 -18.40 -15.35 4.55
C ARG A 125 -17.31 -15.31 5.62
N PRO A 126 -16.94 -14.10 6.09
CA PRO A 126 -15.98 -13.93 7.16
C PRO A 126 -16.46 -14.62 8.46
N ARG A 127 -15.51 -15.16 9.24
CA ARG A 127 -15.79 -15.65 10.58
C ARG A 127 -16.24 -14.49 11.48
N PRO A 128 -17.00 -14.77 12.57
CA PRO A 128 -17.45 -13.73 13.50
C PRO A 128 -16.29 -12.84 14.03
N LEU A 129 -15.13 -13.43 14.30
CA LEU A 129 -13.94 -12.70 14.74
C LEU A 129 -13.45 -11.68 13.68
N VAL A 130 -13.52 -12.02 12.38
CA VAL A 130 -13.18 -11.07 11.30
C VAL A 130 -14.23 -9.96 11.24
N LEU A 131 -15.53 -10.28 11.40
CA LEU A 131 -16.59 -9.26 11.43
C LEU A 131 -16.43 -8.29 12.60
N LEU A 132 -16.06 -8.78 13.79
CA LEU A 132 -15.74 -7.95 14.94
C LEU A 132 -14.53 -7.06 14.66
N GLY A 133 -13.47 -7.60 14.04
CA GLY A 133 -12.32 -6.81 13.60
C GLY A 133 -12.73 -5.71 12.62
N LEU A 134 -13.54 -6.03 11.61
CA LEU A 134 -14.05 -5.04 10.64
C LEU A 134 -14.83 -3.92 11.34
N ALA A 135 -15.77 -4.28 12.22
CA ALA A 135 -16.57 -3.31 12.98
C ALA A 135 -15.69 -2.41 13.88
N ALA A 136 -14.74 -3.02 14.62
CA ALA A 136 -13.80 -2.28 15.45
C ALA A 136 -12.94 -1.31 14.62
N GLY A 137 -12.46 -1.74 13.45
CA GLY A 137 -11.69 -0.90 12.54
C GLY A 137 -12.47 0.34 12.07
N PHE A 138 -13.73 0.17 11.67
CA PHE A 138 -14.58 1.29 11.28
C PHE A 138 -14.92 2.21 12.46
N ILE A 139 -15.09 1.68 13.68
CA ILE A 139 -15.25 2.50 14.90
C ILE A 139 -13.98 3.33 15.14
N GLY A 140 -12.79 2.72 15.04
CA GLY A 140 -11.52 3.44 15.17
C GLY A 140 -11.36 4.57 14.14
N VAL A 141 -11.74 4.33 12.89
CA VAL A 141 -11.80 5.38 11.85
C VAL A 141 -12.78 6.47 12.22
N GLY A 142 -13.98 6.13 12.68
CA GLY A 142 -14.99 7.09 13.12
C GLY A 142 -14.50 8.00 14.28
N ILE A 143 -13.79 7.42 15.26
CA ILE A 143 -13.17 8.18 16.36
C ILE A 143 -12.11 9.15 15.82
N LEU A 144 -11.37 8.74 14.79
CA LEU A 144 -10.28 9.55 14.22
C LEU A 144 -10.80 10.69 13.35
N VAL A 145 -11.75 10.39 12.47
CA VAL A 145 -12.24 11.30 11.42
C VAL A 145 -13.42 12.15 11.89
N GLY A 146 -14.27 11.60 12.74
CA GLY A 146 -15.54 12.23 13.15
C GLY A 146 -15.43 13.70 13.56
N PRO A 147 -14.52 14.09 14.46
CA PRO A 147 -14.39 15.50 14.85
C PRO A 147 -13.91 16.43 13.74
N ALA A 148 -13.08 15.94 12.83
CA ALA A 148 -12.60 16.75 11.71
C ALA A 148 -13.70 17.05 10.68
N LEU A 149 -14.78 16.24 10.66
CA LEU A 149 -15.96 16.47 9.82
C LEU A 149 -17.01 17.35 10.51
N SER A 150 -17.01 17.41 11.84
CA SER A 150 -18.09 18.03 12.64
C SER A 150 -17.72 19.37 13.25
N ALA A 151 -16.43 19.71 13.37
CA ALA A 151 -15.99 20.96 14.01
C ALA A 151 -15.60 22.02 12.97
N PRO A 152 -15.94 23.30 13.19
CA PRO A 152 -15.30 24.38 12.45
C PRO A 152 -13.78 24.33 12.69
N PRO A 153 -12.94 24.69 11.71
CA PRO A 153 -11.50 24.59 11.81
C PRO A 153 -10.95 25.59 12.83
N VAL A 154 -10.79 25.14 14.07
CA VAL A 154 -10.09 25.89 15.11
C VAL A 154 -8.63 25.45 15.08
N GLY A 155 -7.76 26.25 14.47
CA GLY A 155 -6.31 26.03 14.44
C GLY A 155 -5.81 24.88 13.53
N GLY A 156 -6.70 24.18 12.81
CA GLY A 156 -6.36 23.13 11.86
C GLY A 156 -6.61 23.55 10.39
N SER A 157 -6.02 22.86 9.46
CA SER A 157 -6.29 23.09 8.02
C SER A 157 -7.78 22.89 7.73
N GLN A 158 -8.40 23.89 7.06
CA GLN A 158 -9.81 23.81 6.61
C GLN A 158 -10.07 22.57 5.73
N HIS A 159 -9.03 21.97 5.17
CA HIS A 159 -9.08 20.82 4.27
C HIS A 159 -8.76 19.47 4.94
N ALA A 160 -8.52 19.44 6.26
CA ALA A 160 -8.15 18.20 6.95
C ALA A 160 -9.20 17.08 6.77
N GLY A 161 -10.50 17.41 6.89
CA GLY A 161 -11.59 16.47 6.65
C GLY A 161 -11.61 15.94 5.21
N LEU A 162 -11.36 16.82 4.22
CA LEU A 162 -11.23 16.44 2.81
C LEU A 162 -10.01 15.51 2.61
N GLY A 163 -8.87 15.83 3.22
CA GLY A 163 -7.68 14.98 3.18
C GLY A 163 -7.94 13.58 3.73
N MET A 164 -8.64 13.48 4.87
CA MET A 164 -9.02 12.19 5.46
C MET A 164 -9.97 11.40 4.55
N LEU A 165 -10.94 12.07 3.91
CA LEU A 165 -11.85 11.44 2.94
C LEU A 165 -11.08 10.92 1.73
N ILE A 166 -10.14 11.71 1.19
CA ILE A 166 -9.26 11.29 0.08
C ILE A 166 -8.47 10.02 0.46
N LEU A 167 -7.93 9.95 1.68
CA LEU A 167 -7.20 8.78 2.18
C LEU A 167 -8.09 7.54 2.26
N LEU A 168 -9.31 7.66 2.75
CA LEU A 168 -10.26 6.54 2.84
C LEU A 168 -10.68 6.05 1.45
N LEU A 169 -11.01 6.97 0.54
CA LEU A 169 -11.35 6.63 -0.85
C LEU A 169 -10.14 6.04 -1.59
N GLY A 170 -8.94 6.59 -1.40
CA GLY A 170 -7.70 6.05 -1.94
C GLY A 170 -7.44 4.63 -1.44
N SER A 171 -7.66 4.36 -0.15
CA SER A 171 -7.53 3.03 0.45
C SER A 171 -8.55 2.04 -0.11
N LEU A 172 -9.78 2.48 -0.37
CA LEU A 172 -10.81 1.67 -1.02
C LEU A 172 -10.41 1.31 -2.46
N LEU A 173 -9.95 2.30 -3.25
CA LEU A 173 -9.51 2.09 -4.63
C LEU A 173 -8.24 1.22 -4.69
N TRP A 174 -7.30 1.41 -3.75
CA TRP A 174 -6.16 0.50 -3.58
C TRP A 174 -6.63 -0.95 -3.39
N SER A 175 -7.64 -1.16 -2.56
CA SER A 175 -8.20 -2.49 -2.27
C SER A 175 -8.88 -3.11 -3.49
N ILE A 176 -9.62 -2.32 -4.25
CA ILE A 176 -10.25 -2.74 -5.52
C ILE A 176 -9.18 -3.14 -6.53
N GLY A 177 -8.16 -2.31 -6.74
CA GLY A 177 -7.05 -2.59 -7.65
C GLY A 177 -6.24 -3.82 -7.21
N SER A 178 -6.05 -4.01 -5.90
CA SER A 178 -5.38 -5.20 -5.36
C SER A 178 -6.16 -6.48 -5.64
N LEU A 179 -7.49 -6.47 -5.50
CA LEU A 179 -8.33 -7.62 -5.86
C LEU A 179 -8.38 -7.85 -7.37
N TYR A 180 -8.39 -6.79 -8.16
CA TYR A 180 -8.32 -6.88 -9.62
C TYR A 180 -6.98 -7.49 -10.08
N SER A 181 -5.85 -7.06 -9.51
CA SER A 181 -4.52 -7.57 -9.87
C SER A 181 -4.39 -9.08 -9.66
N ARG A 182 -5.06 -9.63 -8.63
CA ARG A 182 -5.11 -11.09 -8.39
C ARG A 182 -5.89 -11.86 -9.45
N ARG A 183 -6.88 -11.23 -10.09
CA ARG A 183 -7.73 -11.86 -11.13
C ARG A 183 -7.17 -11.66 -12.53
N ALA A 184 -6.42 -10.59 -12.74
CA ALA A 184 -5.78 -10.32 -14.03
C ALA A 184 -4.77 -11.43 -14.31
N ARG A 185 -5.01 -12.23 -15.37
CA ARG A 185 -4.05 -13.21 -15.86
C ARG A 185 -2.84 -12.45 -16.39
N ASN A 186 -1.80 -12.42 -15.60
CA ASN A 186 -0.56 -11.74 -15.95
C ASN A 186 0.55 -12.80 -15.99
N ASN A 187 1.07 -13.07 -17.19
CA ASN A 187 2.19 -14.00 -17.38
C ASN A 187 3.53 -13.33 -17.05
N ALA A 188 3.53 -12.00 -16.86
CA ALA A 188 4.71 -11.27 -16.47
C ALA A 188 5.18 -11.66 -15.06
N SER A 189 6.47 -11.61 -14.84
CA SER A 189 7.00 -11.76 -13.49
C SER A 189 6.42 -10.65 -12.58
N PRO A 190 6.25 -10.90 -11.26
CA PRO A 190 5.78 -9.87 -10.34
C PRO A 190 6.61 -8.59 -10.37
N PHE A 191 7.92 -8.71 -10.64
CA PHE A 191 8.84 -7.58 -10.77
C PHE A 191 8.53 -6.74 -12.00
N LEU A 192 8.35 -7.37 -13.17
CA LEU A 192 7.97 -6.69 -14.42
C LEU A 192 6.58 -6.03 -14.30
N SER A 193 5.63 -6.76 -13.73
CA SER A 193 4.27 -6.25 -13.48
C SER A 193 4.27 -5.02 -12.58
N SER A 194 5.11 -5.00 -11.52
CA SER A 194 5.27 -3.83 -10.64
C SER A 194 5.88 -2.65 -11.38
N ALA A 195 6.90 -2.89 -12.21
CA ALA A 195 7.51 -1.84 -13.03
C ALA A 195 6.50 -1.20 -13.98
N GLN A 196 5.71 -2.00 -14.69
CA GLN A 196 4.63 -1.52 -15.56
C GLN A 196 3.56 -0.72 -14.79
N THR A 197 3.16 -1.22 -13.62
CA THR A 197 2.21 -0.53 -12.75
C THR A 197 2.75 0.84 -12.31
N MET A 198 4.04 0.94 -11.99
CA MET A 198 4.70 2.19 -11.65
C MET A 198 4.78 3.16 -12.82
N LEU A 199 5.10 2.68 -14.02
CA LEU A 199 5.12 3.50 -15.23
C LEU A 199 3.74 4.08 -15.53
N CYS A 200 2.69 3.24 -15.50
CA CYS A 200 1.33 3.66 -15.76
C CYS A 200 0.81 4.62 -14.68
N GLY A 201 0.91 4.25 -13.41
CA GLY A 201 0.41 5.07 -12.30
C GLY A 201 1.19 6.37 -12.15
N GLY A 202 2.53 6.31 -12.29
CA GLY A 202 3.39 7.51 -12.31
C GLY A 202 3.06 8.43 -13.47
N GLY A 203 2.88 7.88 -14.67
CA GLY A 203 2.47 8.63 -15.86
C GLY A 203 1.12 9.34 -15.67
N LEU A 204 0.11 8.66 -15.10
CA LEU A 204 -1.19 9.26 -14.78
C LEU A 204 -1.05 10.42 -13.79
N MET A 205 -0.22 10.28 -12.75
CA MET A 205 0.02 11.37 -11.78
C MET A 205 0.73 12.56 -12.42
N ILE A 206 1.72 12.32 -13.29
CA ILE A 206 2.39 13.40 -14.04
C ILE A 206 1.37 14.14 -14.91
N ILE A 207 0.55 13.43 -15.68
CA ILE A 207 -0.48 14.03 -16.52
C ILE A 207 -1.47 14.85 -15.67
N ALA A 208 -1.92 14.33 -14.54
CA ALA A 208 -2.82 15.03 -13.65
C ALA A 208 -2.17 16.29 -13.02
N GLY A 209 -0.92 16.21 -12.58
CA GLY A 209 -0.18 17.35 -12.04
C GLY A 209 0.03 18.45 -13.08
N LEU A 210 0.36 18.07 -14.33
CA LEU A 210 0.47 19.01 -15.45
C LEU A 210 -0.88 19.66 -15.78
N ALA A 211 -1.96 18.87 -15.82
CA ALA A 211 -3.31 19.35 -16.08
C ALA A 211 -3.81 20.29 -14.96
N HIS A 212 -3.45 20.01 -13.71
CA HIS A 212 -3.74 20.87 -12.56
C HIS A 212 -2.89 22.16 -12.52
N GLY A 213 -1.87 22.26 -13.37
CA GLY A 213 -1.02 23.43 -13.48
C GLY A 213 0.15 23.44 -12.50
N GLU A 214 0.46 22.35 -11.82
CA GLU A 214 1.55 22.25 -10.86
C GLU A 214 2.91 22.67 -11.48
N ALA A 215 3.14 22.38 -12.76
CA ALA A 215 4.37 22.76 -13.45
C ALA A 215 4.52 24.27 -13.65
N ARG A 216 3.41 25.02 -13.68
CA ARG A 216 3.44 26.49 -13.86
C ARG A 216 3.85 27.23 -12.60
N SER A 217 3.52 26.65 -11.44
CA SER A 217 3.85 27.19 -10.11
C SER A 217 5.17 26.63 -9.55
N PHE A 218 5.78 25.66 -10.24
CA PHE A 218 6.98 24.99 -9.78
C PHE A 218 8.24 25.75 -10.16
N ASP A 219 9.01 26.16 -9.15
CA ASP A 219 10.31 26.81 -9.33
C ASP A 219 11.40 25.92 -8.73
N PHE A 220 12.27 25.41 -9.60
CA PHE A 220 13.39 24.56 -9.19
C PHE A 220 14.36 25.26 -8.23
N SER A 221 14.45 26.58 -8.27
CA SER A 221 15.33 27.33 -7.37
C SER A 221 14.85 27.32 -5.91
N GLN A 222 13.57 27.04 -5.70
CA GLN A 222 12.94 26.95 -4.37
C GLN A 222 12.99 25.53 -3.77
N VAL A 223 13.50 24.54 -4.53
CA VAL A 223 13.59 23.17 -4.03
C VAL A 223 14.64 23.07 -2.95
N THR A 224 14.21 22.75 -1.74
CA THR A 224 15.11 22.60 -0.60
C THR A 224 15.93 21.30 -0.68
N ALA A 225 17.11 21.29 -0.09
CA ALA A 225 17.94 20.09 0.01
C ALA A 225 17.21 18.97 0.76
N LEU A 226 16.35 19.29 1.75
CA LEU A 226 15.53 18.34 2.47
C LEU A 226 14.51 17.66 1.53
N SER A 227 13.75 18.44 0.76
CA SER A 227 12.76 17.90 -0.18
C SER A 227 13.41 17.07 -1.28
N LEU A 228 14.57 17.51 -1.81
CA LEU A 228 15.30 16.74 -2.83
C LEU A 228 15.87 15.43 -2.26
N GLY A 229 16.40 15.47 -1.04
CA GLY A 229 16.87 14.27 -0.32
C GLY A 229 15.73 13.29 -0.05
N ALA A 230 14.60 13.81 0.43
CA ALA A 230 13.37 13.00 0.65
C ALA A 230 12.85 12.40 -0.66
N PHE A 231 12.80 13.18 -1.75
CA PHE A 231 12.41 12.68 -3.07
C PHE A 231 13.34 11.56 -3.55
N THR A 232 14.66 11.77 -3.46
CA THR A 232 15.66 10.75 -3.85
C THR A 232 15.50 9.48 -3.01
N TYR A 233 15.32 9.63 -1.70
CA TYR A 233 15.01 8.52 -0.81
C TYR A 233 13.75 7.76 -1.24
N LEU A 234 12.68 8.47 -1.57
CA LEU A 234 11.42 7.88 -2.00
C LEU A 234 11.55 7.12 -3.33
N VAL A 235 12.38 7.60 -4.28
CA VAL A 235 12.66 6.91 -5.54
C VAL A 235 13.45 5.64 -5.29
N LEU A 236 14.65 5.78 -4.71
CA LEU A 236 15.63 4.69 -4.64
C LEU A 236 15.26 3.68 -3.56
N ILE A 237 15.00 4.16 -2.35
CA ILE A 237 14.75 3.30 -1.20
C ILE A 237 13.27 2.95 -1.09
N GLY A 238 12.39 3.94 -1.11
CA GLY A 238 10.95 3.75 -0.95
C GLY A 238 10.33 2.90 -2.05
N ALA A 239 10.63 3.21 -3.31
CA ALA A 239 10.07 2.50 -4.45
C ALA A 239 10.96 1.33 -4.87
N VAL A 240 12.18 1.53 -5.38
CA VAL A 240 12.98 0.45 -5.98
C VAL A 240 13.33 -0.62 -4.94
N VAL A 241 13.96 -0.26 -3.82
CA VAL A 241 14.38 -1.24 -2.79
C VAL A 241 13.16 -1.82 -2.07
N GLY A 242 12.19 -0.98 -1.66
CA GLY A 242 11.01 -1.42 -0.95
C GLY A 242 10.18 -2.43 -1.73
N TYR A 243 9.88 -2.16 -3.00
CA TYR A 243 9.16 -3.12 -3.86
C TYR A 243 9.98 -4.37 -4.17
N THR A 244 11.29 -4.24 -4.35
CA THR A 244 12.15 -5.41 -4.56
C THR A 244 12.12 -6.33 -3.34
N ALA A 245 12.25 -5.78 -2.13
CA ALA A 245 12.14 -6.54 -0.89
C ALA A 245 10.75 -7.18 -0.74
N TYR A 246 9.68 -6.45 -1.04
CA TYR A 246 8.31 -6.95 -1.01
C TYR A 246 8.10 -8.13 -1.95
N ILE A 247 8.51 -8.01 -3.23
CA ILE A 247 8.37 -9.07 -4.23
C ILE A 247 9.23 -10.29 -3.84
N TRP A 248 10.45 -10.04 -3.32
CA TRP A 248 11.31 -11.11 -2.83
C TRP A 248 10.66 -11.88 -1.69
N LEU A 249 10.08 -11.17 -0.71
CA LEU A 249 9.34 -11.78 0.41
C LEU A 249 8.15 -12.60 -0.08
N LEU A 250 7.38 -12.10 -1.06
CA LEU A 250 6.22 -12.83 -1.62
C LEU A 250 6.62 -14.13 -2.32
N ARG A 251 7.86 -14.25 -2.79
CA ARG A 251 8.39 -15.50 -3.40
C ARG A 251 8.88 -16.51 -2.37
N HIS A 252 9.28 -16.07 -1.17
CA HIS A 252 9.94 -16.92 -0.17
C HIS A 252 9.12 -17.11 1.10
N CYS A 253 8.05 -16.35 1.28
CA CYS A 253 7.20 -16.37 2.46
C CYS A 253 5.74 -16.45 2.07
N ASP A 254 4.94 -16.94 3.01
CA ASP A 254 3.50 -16.91 2.94
C ASP A 254 3.01 -15.45 2.78
N PRO A 255 2.20 -15.12 1.74
CA PRO A 255 1.70 -13.77 1.51
C PRO A 255 1.03 -13.14 2.73
N SER A 256 0.39 -13.96 3.56
CA SER A 256 -0.23 -13.50 4.79
C SER A 256 0.77 -12.97 5.81
N LYS A 257 1.98 -13.55 5.89
CA LYS A 257 3.06 -13.04 6.73
C LYS A 257 3.60 -11.73 6.17
N VAL A 258 3.73 -11.62 4.85
CA VAL A 258 4.20 -10.37 4.21
C VAL A 258 3.20 -9.25 4.48
N ALA A 259 1.89 -9.51 4.42
CA ALA A 259 0.84 -8.52 4.68
C ALA A 259 0.89 -7.87 6.07
N THR A 260 1.70 -8.41 7.00
CA THR A 260 1.86 -7.83 8.35
C THR A 260 2.45 -6.41 8.34
N TYR A 261 3.07 -5.96 7.24
CA TYR A 261 3.49 -4.56 7.11
C TYR A 261 2.33 -3.57 7.31
N ALA A 262 1.10 -3.97 6.98
CA ALA A 262 -0.07 -3.09 7.04
C ALA A 262 -0.40 -2.60 8.47
N TYR A 263 0.01 -3.33 9.51
CA TYR A 263 -0.16 -2.88 10.89
C TYR A 263 1.14 -2.39 11.56
N VAL A 264 2.31 -2.70 10.99
CA VAL A 264 3.59 -2.20 11.48
C VAL A 264 3.90 -0.80 10.95
N ASN A 265 3.62 -0.56 9.66
CA ASN A 265 3.91 0.73 9.02
C ASN A 265 3.29 1.94 9.74
N PRO A 266 2.02 1.91 10.21
CA PRO A 266 1.46 3.03 10.95
C PRO A 266 2.22 3.32 12.25
N VAL A 267 2.71 2.30 12.94
CA VAL A 267 3.51 2.49 14.15
C VAL A 267 4.82 3.21 13.83
N VAL A 268 5.50 2.76 12.77
CA VAL A 268 6.74 3.40 12.29
C VAL A 268 6.46 4.85 11.85
N ALA A 269 5.40 5.09 11.09
CA ALA A 269 5.05 6.42 10.59
C ALA A 269 4.72 7.40 11.74
N VAL A 270 3.92 6.98 12.72
CA VAL A 270 3.58 7.81 13.90
C VAL A 270 4.83 8.14 14.71
N LEU A 271 5.70 7.16 14.94
CA LEU A 271 6.95 7.38 15.68
C LEU A 271 7.87 8.36 14.95
N LEU A 272 8.06 8.17 13.63
CA LEU A 272 8.93 9.03 12.84
C LEU A 272 8.33 10.44 12.68
N GLY A 273 7.02 10.57 12.50
CA GLY A 273 6.32 11.85 12.46
C GLY A 273 6.48 12.65 13.76
N ALA A 274 6.36 11.97 14.91
CA ALA A 274 6.58 12.60 16.21
C ALA A 274 8.05 13.01 16.42
N LEU A 275 9.01 12.16 16.02
CA LEU A 275 10.44 12.42 16.26
C LEU A 275 11.03 13.48 15.33
N PHE A 276 10.64 13.50 14.07
CA PHE A 276 11.32 14.29 13.03
C PHE A 276 10.46 15.40 12.41
N ALA A 277 9.12 15.31 12.48
CA ALA A 277 8.20 16.32 11.94
C ALA A 277 7.45 17.11 13.02
N GLY A 278 7.72 16.87 14.30
CA GLY A 278 7.03 17.54 15.40
C GLY A 278 5.52 17.26 15.46
N GLU A 279 5.08 16.14 14.86
CA GLU A 279 3.66 15.77 14.86
C GLU A 279 3.20 15.41 16.27
N THR A 280 2.16 16.07 16.75
CA THR A 280 1.59 15.81 18.09
C THR A 280 0.49 14.78 17.99
N SER A 281 0.58 13.75 18.81
CA SER A 281 -0.47 12.73 18.95
C SER A 281 -1.33 13.02 20.16
N THR A 282 -2.64 13.13 19.98
CA THR A 282 -3.59 13.26 21.10
C THR A 282 -3.91 11.88 21.68
N PHE A 283 -4.40 11.84 22.94
CA PHE A 283 -4.89 10.60 23.55
C PHE A 283 -5.96 9.91 22.67
N ARG A 284 -6.84 10.70 22.05
CA ARG A 284 -7.83 10.19 21.08
C ARG A 284 -7.17 9.52 19.88
N THR A 285 -6.12 10.12 19.31
CA THR A 285 -5.34 9.54 18.20
C THR A 285 -4.69 8.22 18.62
N ALA A 286 -4.12 8.15 19.82
CA ALA A 286 -3.52 6.93 20.35
C ALA A 286 -4.55 5.80 20.53
N VAL A 287 -5.74 6.10 21.07
CA VAL A 287 -6.82 5.13 21.23
C VAL A 287 -7.33 4.66 19.86
N ALA A 288 -7.60 5.57 18.94
CA ALA A 288 -8.04 5.21 17.59
C ALA A 288 -6.97 4.36 16.85
N ALA A 289 -5.68 4.70 16.98
CA ALA A 289 -4.57 3.94 16.43
C ALA A 289 -4.53 2.52 16.99
N ALA A 290 -4.65 2.36 18.30
CA ALA A 290 -4.68 1.03 18.93
C ALA A 290 -5.86 0.18 18.43
N ILE A 291 -7.03 0.78 18.28
CA ILE A 291 -8.23 0.10 17.75
C ILE A 291 -8.02 -0.29 16.27
N ILE A 292 -7.54 0.63 15.41
CA ILE A 292 -7.33 0.36 13.97
C ILE A 292 -6.27 -0.70 13.79
N VAL A 293 -5.09 -0.54 14.40
CA VAL A 293 -3.98 -1.50 14.29
C VAL A 293 -4.38 -2.87 14.86
N GLY A 294 -5.03 -2.90 16.00
CA GLY A 294 -5.56 -4.12 16.62
C GLY A 294 -6.61 -4.82 15.72
N SER A 295 -7.52 -4.06 15.11
CA SER A 295 -8.52 -4.60 14.18
C SER A 295 -7.88 -5.22 12.94
N VAL A 296 -6.90 -4.55 12.35
CA VAL A 296 -6.14 -5.04 11.20
C VAL A 296 -5.38 -6.32 11.56
N ALA A 297 -4.73 -6.36 12.72
CA ALA A 297 -4.06 -7.56 13.22
C ALA A 297 -5.04 -8.74 13.37
N VAL A 298 -6.23 -8.52 13.94
CA VAL A 298 -7.28 -9.53 14.07
C VAL A 298 -7.75 -10.02 12.71
N VAL A 299 -8.04 -9.12 11.75
CA VAL A 299 -8.49 -9.47 10.41
C VAL A 299 -7.43 -10.31 9.68
N ILE A 300 -6.17 -9.88 9.69
CA ILE A 300 -5.08 -10.58 9.01
C ILE A 300 -4.83 -11.96 9.65
N THR A 301 -4.73 -12.05 10.97
CA THR A 301 -4.44 -13.32 11.67
C THR A 301 -5.58 -14.33 11.54
N ALA A 302 -6.83 -13.86 11.58
CA ALA A 302 -7.99 -14.73 11.40
C ALA A 302 -8.10 -15.27 9.95
N GLN A 303 -7.68 -14.49 8.95
CA GLN A 303 -7.58 -14.95 7.56
C GLN A 303 -6.47 -16.00 7.40
N GLN A 304 -5.30 -15.77 8.01
CA GLN A 304 -4.18 -16.71 8.01
C GLN A 304 -4.55 -18.08 8.61
N ALA A 305 -5.27 -18.06 9.73
CA ALA A 305 -5.73 -19.31 10.39
C ALA A 305 -6.64 -20.15 9.48
N ARG A 306 -7.34 -19.50 8.55
CA ARG A 306 -8.22 -20.18 7.58
C ARG A 306 -7.43 -20.85 6.45
N GLU A 307 -6.38 -20.23 5.96
CA GLU A 307 -5.54 -20.79 4.89
C GLU A 307 -4.74 -22.00 5.35
N LYS A 308 -4.45 -22.10 6.66
CA LYS A 308 -3.70 -23.20 7.27
C LYS A 308 -4.52 -24.45 7.60
N ILE A 309 -5.84 -24.42 7.52
CA ILE A 309 -6.65 -25.62 7.69
C ILE A 309 -6.62 -26.38 6.34
N PRO A 310 -5.84 -27.48 6.20
CA PRO A 310 -5.83 -28.25 4.97
C PRO A 310 -7.20 -28.81 4.73
N LEU A 311 -7.53 -29.07 3.47
CA LEU A 311 -8.69 -29.81 2.98
C LEU A 311 -8.63 -31.31 3.45
N LEU A 312 -8.50 -31.56 4.74
CA LEU A 312 -8.46 -32.89 5.35
C LEU A 312 -9.85 -33.52 5.48
N SER A 313 -10.89 -32.99 4.81
CA SER A 313 -12.23 -33.57 4.86
C SER A 313 -12.95 -33.51 3.51
N ARG A 314 -12.29 -33.85 2.41
CA ARG A 314 -13.04 -34.46 1.31
C ARG A 314 -13.04 -35.98 1.56
N PRO A 315 -14.18 -36.61 1.90
CA PRO A 315 -14.27 -38.05 1.84
C PRO A 315 -13.89 -38.45 0.41
N GLN A 316 -12.90 -39.28 0.25
CA GLN A 316 -12.67 -39.98 -1.01
C GLN A 316 -13.93 -40.77 -1.26
N LEU A 317 -14.77 -40.30 -2.19
CA LEU A 317 -15.81 -41.14 -2.79
C LEU A 317 -15.06 -42.31 -3.46
N HIS A 318 -15.00 -43.40 -2.76
CA HIS A 318 -14.54 -44.66 -3.26
C HIS A 318 -15.50 -45.04 -4.42
N ASN A 319 -15.07 -44.79 -5.65
CA ASN A 319 -15.69 -45.38 -6.83
C ASN A 319 -15.40 -46.90 -6.76
N GLY A 320 -16.25 -47.61 -6.09
CA GLY A 320 -16.36 -49.04 -6.20
C GLY A 320 -16.95 -49.36 -7.58
N SER A 321 -16.09 -49.53 -8.57
CA SER A 321 -16.42 -50.30 -9.77
C SER A 321 -16.10 -51.75 -9.48
N GLU A 322 -17.03 -52.48 -8.87
CA GLU A 322 -17.04 -53.94 -8.93
C GLU A 322 -17.63 -54.33 -10.25
N THR A 323 -16.82 -54.93 -11.07
CA THR A 323 -17.15 -55.75 -12.25
C THR A 323 -17.86 -57.01 -11.84
N SER A 324 -18.97 -57.29 -12.46
CA SER A 324 -19.51 -58.64 -12.73
C SER A 324 -19.92 -58.72 -14.18
#